data_396ed196a4a9e8c05fb3c8fe7147c3b9
#
_entry.id   396ed196a4a9e8c05fb3c8fe7147c3b9
#
_cell.length_a   1.000
_cell.length_b   1.000
_cell.length_c   1.000
_cell.angle_alpha   90.00
_cell.angle_beta   90.00
_cell.angle_gamma   90.00
#
_symmetry.space_group_name_H-M   'P 1'
#
loop_
_entity.id
_entity.type
_entity.pdbx_description
1 polymer ?
#
loop_
_entity_poly.entity_id
_entity_poly.type
_entity_poly.pdbx_seq_one_letter_code
_entity_poly.pdbx_strand_id
1 'polypeptide(L)'
;MSFPKTISLISLILISCSSENTKQIEANLLIEPNYEFSAEFFECKLNDGYTLLNLESFLSTLVRSDLEQSNVKYDINVYFPKPNYVNQFIINVKNYSDQDIYNYILDRLSRRGFDEIAGCKFDKEEFYGQSLLANEIEINNTDYVSEILRCEYNEGYNYGTFRIAIERFALEIKSLNISYEALYLYKKDNPNSFIWINNIYKENFSSEISSNWIKNPIAENIKKEFIENAKCIDARAYDAFLIT
;
A
#
# COMPACT_ATOMS: atom_id res chain seq x y z
N MET A 1 -5.75 67.46 62.16
CA MET A 1 -5.85 67.37 60.71
C MET A 1 -5.89 65.85 60.39
N SER A 2 -7.08 65.35 60.11
CA SER A 2 -7.35 63.95 59.93
C SER A 2 -7.62 63.71 58.46
N PHE A 3 -6.89 62.75 57.85
CA PHE A 3 -7.14 62.27 56.48
C PHE A 3 -7.95 60.96 56.54
N PRO A 4 -9.05 60.85 55.82
CA PRO A 4 -9.77 59.58 55.75
C PRO A 4 -9.08 58.65 54.74
N LYS A 5 -8.87 57.40 55.18
CA LYS A 5 -8.47 56.27 54.33
C LYS A 5 -9.70 55.77 53.52
N THR A 6 -9.62 55.98 52.22
CA THR A 6 -10.56 55.32 51.29
C THR A 6 -10.09 53.88 51.04
N ILE A 7 -10.84 52.91 51.50
CA ILE A 7 -10.66 51.48 51.22
C ILE A 7 -11.36 51.22 49.88
N SER A 8 -10.53 50.96 48.87
CA SER A 8 -11.03 50.51 47.57
C SER A 8 -11.29 48.97 47.62
N LEU A 9 -12.57 48.62 47.58
CA LEU A 9 -13.01 47.25 47.46
C LEU A 9 -12.83 46.79 46.01
N ILE A 10 -11.75 46.04 45.73
CA ILE A 10 -11.57 45.36 44.44
C ILE A 10 -12.42 44.09 44.50
N SER A 11 -13.60 44.12 43.86
CA SER A 11 -14.41 42.97 43.63
C SER A 11 -13.70 42.02 42.67
N LEU A 12 -13.15 40.94 43.18
CA LEU A 12 -12.69 39.79 42.37
C LEU A 12 -13.93 39.12 41.78
N ILE A 13 -14.22 39.38 40.53
CA ILE A 13 -15.13 38.57 39.73
C ILE A 13 -14.40 37.29 39.38
N LEU A 14 -14.67 36.25 40.13
CA LEU A 14 -14.31 34.86 39.75
C LEU A 14 -15.20 34.47 38.56
N ILE A 15 -14.70 34.64 37.38
CA ILE A 15 -15.26 34.02 36.20
C ILE A 15 -15.00 32.51 36.36
N SER A 16 -15.99 31.80 36.86
CA SER A 16 -15.98 30.34 36.77
C SER A 16 -16.12 29.99 35.30
N CYS A 17 -14.99 29.69 34.66
CA CYS A 17 -15.02 28.90 33.43
C CYS A 17 -15.70 27.58 33.79
N SER A 18 -16.99 27.47 33.45
CA SER A 18 -17.60 26.17 33.30
C SER A 18 -16.77 25.41 32.29
N SER A 19 -16.12 24.34 32.72
CA SER A 19 -15.57 23.33 31.84
C SER A 19 -16.72 22.73 31.08
N GLU A 20 -17.11 23.35 29.97
CA GLU A 20 -17.76 22.59 28.93
C GLU A 20 -16.84 21.41 28.66
N ASN A 21 -17.37 20.21 28.84
CA ASN A 21 -16.82 18.98 28.33
C ASN A 21 -16.63 19.19 26.82
N THR A 22 -15.58 19.84 26.42
CA THR A 22 -14.96 19.60 25.15
C THR A 22 -14.61 18.12 25.23
N LYS A 23 -15.49 17.26 24.69
CA LYS A 23 -15.05 15.98 24.16
C LYS A 23 -13.78 16.34 23.41
N GLN A 24 -12.64 16.02 23.98
CA GLN A 24 -11.43 15.87 23.19
C GLN A 24 -11.89 14.96 22.07
N ILE A 25 -12.11 15.54 20.91
CA ILE A 25 -12.01 14.82 19.68
C ILE A 25 -10.56 14.34 19.77
N GLU A 26 -10.38 13.11 20.23
CA GLU A 26 -9.14 12.38 20.03
C GLU A 26 -8.86 12.68 18.58
N ALA A 27 -7.78 13.46 18.34
CA ALA A 27 -7.29 13.71 17.00
C ALA A 27 -7.02 12.30 16.51
N ASN A 28 -7.97 11.72 15.77
CA ASN A 28 -7.89 10.37 15.30
C ASN A 28 -6.61 10.33 14.52
N LEU A 29 -5.69 9.60 15.09
CA LEU A 29 -4.38 9.37 14.56
C LEU A 29 -4.53 9.06 13.09
N LEU A 30 -3.74 9.73 12.28
CA LEU A 30 -3.57 9.40 10.86
C LEU A 30 -3.52 7.88 10.72
N ILE A 31 -4.08 7.34 9.65
CA ILE A 31 -4.10 5.90 9.40
C ILE A 31 -2.76 5.28 9.75
N GLU A 32 -2.79 4.33 10.68
CA GLU A 32 -1.64 3.51 10.99
C GLU A 32 -1.58 2.35 9.99
N PRO A 33 -0.38 1.97 9.54
CA PRO A 33 -0.21 0.81 8.68
C PRO A 33 -0.76 -0.46 9.35
N ASN A 34 -1.49 -1.28 8.60
CA ASN A 34 -1.92 -2.59 9.08
C ASN A 34 -0.72 -3.52 9.30
N TYR A 35 0.26 -3.41 8.43
CA TYR A 35 1.56 -4.09 8.53
C TYR A 35 2.60 -3.37 7.66
N GLU A 36 3.87 -3.63 7.97
CA GLU A 36 5.03 -3.14 7.22
C GLU A 36 5.80 -4.31 6.61
N PHE A 37 6.51 -4.07 5.51
CA PHE A 37 7.28 -5.06 4.81
C PHE A 37 8.41 -4.41 4.00
N SER A 38 9.42 -5.18 3.60
CA SER A 38 10.28 -4.78 2.48
C SER A 38 9.82 -5.48 1.19
N ALA A 39 10.07 -4.88 0.04
CA ALA A 39 9.68 -5.43 -1.24
C ALA A 39 10.77 -5.33 -2.28
N GLU A 40 10.87 -6.37 -3.11
CA GLU A 40 11.73 -6.42 -4.29
C GLU A 40 10.87 -6.70 -5.52
N PHE A 41 11.23 -6.09 -6.65
CA PHE A 41 10.54 -6.28 -7.92
C PHE A 41 11.51 -6.79 -8.96
N PHE A 42 11.15 -7.88 -9.65
CA PHE A 42 11.93 -8.47 -10.72
C PHE A 42 11.14 -8.44 -12.02
N GLU A 43 11.62 -7.71 -13.02
CA GLU A 43 11.04 -7.73 -14.36
C GLU A 43 11.48 -9.01 -15.07
N CYS A 44 10.54 -9.83 -15.48
CA CYS A 44 10.75 -11.15 -16.02
C CYS A 44 10.08 -11.34 -17.38
N LYS A 45 10.58 -12.33 -18.12
CA LYS A 45 9.98 -12.81 -19.35
C LYS A 45 10.04 -14.34 -19.40
N LEU A 46 8.91 -14.98 -19.71
CA LEU A 46 8.86 -16.42 -19.93
C LEU A 46 9.73 -16.80 -21.14
N ASN A 47 10.44 -17.89 -21.01
CA ASN A 47 11.19 -18.52 -22.10
C ASN A 47 10.25 -19.24 -23.07
N ASP A 48 10.72 -19.44 -24.31
CA ASP A 48 9.94 -20.13 -25.34
C ASP A 48 9.59 -21.56 -24.89
N GLY A 49 8.33 -21.93 -25.08
CA GLY A 49 7.81 -23.24 -24.70
C GLY A 49 7.30 -23.35 -23.26
N TYR A 50 7.51 -22.35 -22.42
CA TYR A 50 6.95 -22.30 -21.07
C TYR A 50 5.67 -21.46 -20.99
N THR A 51 4.81 -21.83 -20.07
CA THR A 51 3.49 -21.23 -19.86
C THR A 51 3.37 -20.64 -18.44
N LEU A 52 2.33 -19.86 -18.21
CA LEU A 52 1.98 -19.36 -16.87
C LEU A 52 1.79 -20.49 -15.86
N LEU A 53 1.22 -21.64 -16.29
CA LEU A 53 1.03 -22.79 -15.43
C LEU A 53 2.37 -23.39 -14.96
N ASN A 54 3.39 -23.41 -15.84
CA ASN A 54 4.72 -23.85 -15.45
C ASN A 54 5.32 -22.91 -14.39
N LEU A 55 5.17 -21.60 -14.59
CA LEU A 55 5.65 -20.57 -13.65
C LEU A 55 4.96 -20.72 -12.29
N GLU A 56 3.64 -20.80 -12.27
CA GLU A 56 2.83 -20.95 -11.05
C GLU A 56 3.21 -22.23 -10.29
N SER A 57 3.27 -23.34 -10.99
CA SER A 57 3.66 -24.65 -10.40
C SER A 57 5.05 -24.60 -9.78
N PHE A 58 6.00 -23.96 -10.46
CA PHE A 58 7.36 -23.78 -9.95
C PHE A 58 7.39 -22.95 -8.69
N LEU A 59 6.79 -21.75 -8.74
CA LEU A 59 6.79 -20.81 -7.62
C LEU A 59 6.02 -21.36 -6.41
N SER A 60 4.88 -22.00 -6.61
CA SER A 60 4.12 -22.66 -5.52
C SER A 60 4.94 -23.79 -4.85
N THR A 61 5.68 -24.57 -5.64
CA THR A 61 6.58 -25.58 -5.10
C THR A 61 7.72 -24.96 -4.29
N LEU A 62 8.26 -23.81 -4.75
CA LEU A 62 9.29 -23.06 -4.04
C LEU A 62 8.77 -22.58 -2.68
N VAL A 63 7.66 -21.83 -2.69
CA VAL A 63 7.06 -21.25 -1.47
C VAL A 63 6.72 -22.33 -0.45
N ARG A 64 6.03 -23.40 -0.88
CA ARG A 64 5.66 -24.51 0.01
C ARG A 64 6.88 -25.15 0.66
N SER A 65 7.93 -25.41 -0.12
CA SER A 65 9.16 -26.01 0.44
C SER A 65 9.86 -25.08 1.44
N ASP A 66 9.74 -23.78 1.27
CA ASP A 66 10.37 -22.83 2.17
C ASP A 66 9.58 -22.62 3.45
N LEU A 67 8.24 -22.65 3.38
CA LEU A 67 7.38 -22.65 4.57
C LEU A 67 7.65 -23.83 5.50
N GLU A 68 8.00 -25.00 4.91
CA GLU A 68 8.32 -26.21 5.68
C GLU A 68 9.72 -26.21 6.30
N GLN A 69 10.67 -25.46 5.73
CA GLN A 69 12.10 -25.60 6.03
C GLN A 69 12.75 -24.36 6.64
N SER A 70 12.11 -23.19 6.60
CA SER A 70 12.71 -21.95 7.01
C SER A 70 11.81 -21.11 7.91
N ASN A 71 12.44 -20.24 8.72
CA ASN A 71 11.73 -19.22 9.51
C ASN A 71 11.51 -17.91 8.71
N VAL A 72 11.81 -17.92 7.40
CA VAL A 72 11.66 -16.75 6.56
C VAL A 72 10.20 -16.61 6.16
N LYS A 73 9.61 -15.45 6.44
CA LYS A 73 8.23 -15.13 6.08
C LYS A 73 8.23 -14.16 4.92
N TYR A 74 7.75 -14.60 3.79
CA TYR A 74 7.62 -13.78 2.61
C TYR A 74 6.42 -14.25 1.76
N ASP A 75 5.93 -13.33 0.92
CA ASP A 75 4.94 -13.61 -0.12
C ASP A 75 5.57 -13.37 -1.48
N ILE A 76 5.17 -14.18 -2.45
CA ILE A 76 5.47 -13.94 -3.87
C ILE A 76 4.18 -13.57 -4.57
N ASN A 77 4.16 -12.37 -5.17
CA ASN A 77 3.07 -11.93 -6.04
C ASN A 77 3.58 -11.87 -7.47
N VAL A 78 2.78 -12.30 -8.42
CA VAL A 78 3.11 -12.24 -9.85
C VAL A 78 2.12 -11.32 -10.55
N TYR A 79 2.64 -10.34 -11.30
CA TYR A 79 1.85 -9.32 -11.98
C TYR A 79 2.01 -9.45 -13.50
N PHE A 80 0.91 -9.62 -14.21
CA PHE A 80 0.86 -9.68 -15.67
C PHE A 80 0.25 -8.40 -16.23
N PRO A 81 0.98 -7.63 -17.08
CA PRO A 81 0.48 -6.36 -17.57
C PRO A 81 -0.74 -6.53 -18.48
N LYS A 82 -1.72 -5.63 -18.32
CA LYS A 82 -2.89 -5.51 -19.20
C LYS A 82 -2.66 -4.41 -20.25
N PRO A 83 -3.21 -4.57 -21.48
CA PRO A 83 -4.00 -5.67 -22.04
C PRO A 83 -3.17 -6.74 -22.76
N ASN A 84 -1.84 -6.62 -22.85
CA ASN A 84 -1.00 -7.47 -23.68
C ASN A 84 0.02 -8.26 -22.88
N TYR A 85 -0.28 -9.53 -22.66
CA TYR A 85 0.68 -10.50 -22.13
C TYR A 85 1.68 -10.94 -23.20
N VAL A 86 2.71 -10.19 -23.47
CA VAL A 86 3.78 -10.67 -24.33
C VAL A 86 4.84 -11.37 -23.48
N ASN A 87 4.45 -12.47 -22.83
CA ASN A 87 5.32 -13.28 -21.98
C ASN A 87 6.08 -12.50 -20.88
N GLN A 88 5.75 -11.21 -20.68
CA GLN A 88 6.36 -10.37 -19.66
C GLN A 88 5.53 -10.39 -18.38
N PHE A 89 6.21 -10.39 -17.25
CA PHE A 89 5.58 -10.35 -15.93
C PHE A 89 6.54 -9.72 -14.92
N ILE A 90 6.02 -9.39 -13.75
CA ILE A 90 6.80 -8.92 -12.63
C ILE A 90 6.62 -9.89 -11.48
N ILE A 91 7.70 -10.32 -10.87
CA ILE A 91 7.69 -10.98 -9.56
C ILE A 91 7.89 -9.90 -8.51
N ASN A 92 7.00 -9.82 -7.54
CA ASN A 92 7.18 -9.02 -6.35
C ASN A 92 7.30 -9.93 -5.13
N VAL A 93 8.40 -9.81 -4.42
CA VAL A 93 8.62 -10.52 -3.16
C VAL A 93 8.40 -9.53 -2.02
N LYS A 94 7.40 -9.78 -1.18
CA LYS A 94 7.16 -9.04 0.06
C LYS A 94 7.81 -9.80 1.21
N ASN A 95 8.67 -9.15 1.95
CA ASN A 95 9.38 -9.73 3.08
C ASN A 95 8.91 -9.11 4.40
N TYR A 96 8.51 -9.95 5.33
CA TYR A 96 8.03 -9.57 6.67
C TYR A 96 9.06 -9.84 7.78
N SER A 97 10.29 -10.14 7.40
CA SER A 97 11.39 -10.45 8.32
C SER A 97 12.56 -9.49 8.11
N ASP A 98 13.47 -9.43 9.08
CA ASP A 98 14.70 -8.62 8.99
C ASP A 98 15.81 -9.29 8.16
N GLN A 99 15.54 -10.45 7.54
CA GLN A 99 16.53 -11.16 6.74
C GLN A 99 16.67 -10.56 5.35
N ASP A 100 17.86 -10.66 4.74
CA ASP A 100 18.08 -10.28 3.34
C ASP A 100 17.39 -11.29 2.41
N ILE A 101 16.14 -10.99 2.08
CA ILE A 101 15.30 -11.83 1.23
C ILE A 101 15.78 -11.84 -0.22
N TYR A 102 16.43 -10.76 -0.68
CA TYR A 102 16.90 -10.66 -2.06
C TYR A 102 17.87 -11.80 -2.40
N ASN A 103 18.95 -11.90 -1.64
CA ASN A 103 19.94 -12.97 -1.86
C ASN A 103 19.37 -14.35 -1.62
N TYR A 104 18.50 -14.50 -0.63
CA TYR A 104 17.83 -15.76 -0.35
C TYR A 104 17.01 -16.24 -1.55
N ILE A 105 16.15 -15.39 -2.10
CA ILE A 105 15.28 -15.75 -3.24
C ILE A 105 16.12 -16.02 -4.49
N LEU A 106 17.13 -15.21 -4.80
CA LEU A 106 18.00 -15.45 -5.95
C LEU A 106 18.68 -16.82 -5.89
N ASP A 107 19.24 -17.18 -4.74
CA ASP A 107 19.87 -18.48 -4.54
C ASP A 107 18.87 -19.64 -4.75
N ARG A 108 17.65 -19.48 -4.21
CA ARG A 108 16.59 -20.49 -4.34
C ARG A 108 16.07 -20.64 -5.78
N LEU A 109 15.85 -19.54 -6.48
CA LEU A 109 15.43 -19.54 -7.88
C LEU A 109 16.50 -20.20 -8.76
N SER A 110 17.77 -19.79 -8.62
CA SER A 110 18.89 -20.31 -9.41
C SER A 110 19.10 -21.81 -9.17
N ARG A 111 19.16 -22.27 -7.95
CA ARG A 111 19.39 -23.69 -7.62
C ARG A 111 18.31 -24.62 -8.12
N ARG A 112 17.09 -24.12 -8.36
CA ARG A 112 15.95 -24.91 -8.82
C ARG A 112 15.71 -24.82 -10.32
N GLY A 113 16.57 -24.12 -11.07
CA GLY A 113 16.48 -24.04 -12.51
C GLY A 113 15.38 -23.07 -13.00
N PHE A 114 15.11 -22.01 -12.26
CA PHE A 114 14.13 -20.99 -12.68
C PHE A 114 14.49 -20.34 -14.00
N ASP A 115 15.77 -20.20 -14.29
CA ASP A 115 16.33 -19.67 -15.53
C ASP A 115 15.95 -20.48 -16.80
N GLU A 116 15.55 -21.73 -16.64
CA GLU A 116 14.95 -22.53 -17.73
C GLU A 116 13.54 -22.04 -18.06
N ILE A 117 12.78 -21.57 -17.06
CA ILE A 117 11.38 -21.14 -17.18
C ILE A 117 11.28 -19.69 -17.62
N ALA A 118 12.07 -18.82 -17.02
CA ALA A 118 12.01 -17.39 -17.25
C ALA A 118 13.37 -16.71 -17.06
N GLY A 119 13.65 -15.70 -17.87
CA GLY A 119 14.74 -14.76 -17.67
C GLY A 119 14.26 -13.51 -16.93
N CYS A 120 14.90 -13.16 -15.82
CA CYS A 120 14.58 -11.96 -15.04
C CYS A 120 15.77 -11.00 -14.97
N LYS A 121 15.44 -9.71 -14.82
CA LYS A 121 16.41 -8.70 -14.40
C LYS A 121 16.42 -8.65 -12.89
N PHE A 122 17.56 -8.96 -12.32
CA PHE A 122 17.74 -8.97 -10.87
C PHE A 122 18.51 -7.72 -10.42
N ASP A 123 17.97 -6.56 -10.72
CA ASP A 123 18.49 -5.30 -10.18
C ASP A 123 17.99 -5.14 -8.74
N LYS A 124 18.91 -5.02 -7.78
CA LYS A 124 18.54 -4.86 -6.37
C LYS A 124 17.93 -3.48 -6.15
N GLU A 125 16.64 -3.44 -6.00
CA GLU A 125 15.88 -2.23 -5.68
C GLU A 125 14.97 -2.48 -4.46
N GLU A 126 15.51 -2.32 -3.27
CA GLU A 126 14.74 -2.50 -2.04
C GLU A 126 13.77 -1.35 -1.81
N PHE A 127 12.50 -1.69 -1.67
CA PHE A 127 11.45 -0.78 -1.24
C PHE A 127 11.01 -1.11 0.17
N TYR A 128 10.69 -0.07 0.94
CA TYR A 128 9.99 -0.19 2.21
C TYR A 128 8.51 0.04 1.97
N GLY A 129 7.68 -0.89 2.38
CA GLY A 129 6.25 -0.91 2.11
C GLY A 129 5.41 -0.86 3.36
N GLN A 130 4.25 -0.26 3.24
CA GLN A 130 3.20 -0.19 4.25
C GLN A 130 1.87 -0.55 3.63
N SER A 131 1.11 -1.45 4.27
CA SER A 131 -0.30 -1.65 3.95
C SER A 131 -1.11 -0.61 4.71
N LEU A 132 -1.58 0.41 4.00
CA LEU A 132 -2.29 1.55 4.62
C LEU A 132 -3.79 1.31 4.73
N LEU A 133 -4.32 0.46 3.89
CA LEU A 133 -5.71 0.08 3.90
C LEU A 133 -5.81 -1.39 3.49
N ALA A 134 -6.43 -2.19 4.34
CA ALA A 134 -6.84 -3.55 4.02
C ALA A 134 -8.27 -3.72 4.53
N ASN A 135 -9.21 -3.93 3.61
CA ASN A 135 -10.60 -4.13 3.93
C ASN A 135 -10.97 -5.58 3.63
N GLU A 136 -11.42 -6.30 4.65
CA GLU A 136 -11.92 -7.69 4.64
C GLU A 136 -11.41 -8.56 3.48
N ILE A 137 -10.09 -8.77 3.46
CA ILE A 137 -9.46 -9.65 2.49
C ILE A 137 -9.65 -11.08 3.00
N GLU A 138 -10.47 -11.86 2.35
CA GLU A 138 -10.53 -13.29 2.63
C GLU A 138 -9.19 -13.93 2.26
N ILE A 139 -8.61 -14.66 3.20
CA ILE A 139 -7.28 -15.29 3.10
C ILE A 139 -7.17 -16.24 1.88
N ASN A 140 -8.30 -16.62 1.28
CA ASN A 140 -8.36 -17.53 0.14
C ASN A 140 -8.33 -16.85 -1.23
N ASN A 141 -8.35 -15.51 -1.28
CA ASN A 141 -8.32 -14.78 -2.55
C ASN A 141 -6.88 -14.64 -3.06
N THR A 142 -6.46 -15.58 -3.90
CA THR A 142 -5.15 -15.53 -4.54
C THR A 142 -5.12 -14.64 -5.78
N ASP A 143 -6.29 -14.44 -6.42
CA ASP A 143 -6.42 -13.69 -7.68
C ASP A 143 -6.97 -12.28 -7.46
N TYR A 144 -6.30 -11.26 -8.00
CA TYR A 144 -6.74 -9.88 -7.90
C TYR A 144 -6.30 -9.05 -9.12
N VAL A 145 -6.90 -7.88 -9.27
CA VAL A 145 -6.43 -6.85 -10.22
C VAL A 145 -5.61 -5.85 -9.44
N SER A 146 -4.42 -5.56 -9.93
CA SER A 146 -3.54 -4.57 -9.33
C SER A 146 -3.35 -3.38 -10.27
N GLU A 147 -3.41 -2.17 -9.71
CA GLU A 147 -2.99 -0.96 -10.40
C GLU A 147 -1.76 -0.42 -9.69
N ILE A 148 -0.66 -0.30 -10.42
CA ILE A 148 0.63 0.18 -9.90
C ILE A 148 0.89 1.57 -10.47
N LEU A 149 1.04 2.55 -9.57
CA LEU A 149 1.31 3.94 -9.91
C LEU A 149 2.67 4.34 -9.36
N ARG A 150 3.52 4.91 -10.20
CA ARG A 150 4.76 5.55 -9.78
C ARG A 150 4.51 7.04 -9.60
N CYS A 151 4.72 7.53 -8.41
CA CYS A 151 4.32 8.87 -8.00
C CYS A 151 5.51 9.67 -7.47
N GLU A 152 5.42 11.00 -7.63
CA GLU A 152 6.34 11.97 -7.05
C GLU A 152 5.52 13.04 -6.34
N TYR A 153 5.96 13.46 -5.15
CA TYR A 153 5.29 14.55 -4.43
C TYR A 153 5.46 15.86 -5.17
N ASN A 154 4.39 16.62 -5.21
CA ASN A 154 4.44 18.00 -5.71
C ASN A 154 5.23 18.89 -4.75
N GLU A 155 5.68 20.03 -5.23
CA GLU A 155 6.43 21.00 -4.42
C GLU A 155 5.63 21.40 -3.17
N GLY A 156 6.26 21.29 -2.01
CA GLY A 156 5.64 21.59 -0.71
C GLY A 156 4.84 20.44 -0.08
N TYR A 157 4.68 19.32 -0.78
CA TYR A 157 3.99 18.14 -0.27
C TYR A 157 4.97 17.03 0.10
N ASN A 158 4.51 16.12 0.95
CA ASN A 158 5.29 14.99 1.43
C ASN A 158 4.36 13.87 1.94
N TYR A 159 4.95 12.78 2.47
CA TYR A 159 4.19 11.67 3.04
C TYR A 159 3.20 12.12 4.12
N GLY A 160 3.57 13.08 4.99
CA GLY A 160 2.69 13.57 6.06
C GLY A 160 1.42 14.22 5.52
N THR A 161 1.52 15.07 4.49
CA THR A 161 0.36 15.69 3.84
C THR A 161 -0.46 14.67 3.07
N PHE A 162 0.19 13.72 2.41
CA PHE A 162 -0.46 12.67 1.64
C PHE A 162 -1.28 11.73 2.52
N ARG A 163 -0.82 11.42 3.74
CA ARG A 163 -1.58 10.60 4.71
C ARG A 163 -2.97 11.17 5.02
N ILE A 164 -3.12 12.49 5.03
CA ILE A 164 -4.42 13.13 5.28
C ILE A 164 -5.41 12.78 4.14
N ALA A 165 -4.94 12.84 2.89
CA ALA A 165 -5.76 12.44 1.74
C ALA A 165 -6.08 10.94 1.76
N ILE A 166 -5.12 10.10 2.17
CA ILE A 166 -5.31 8.65 2.31
C ILE A 166 -6.36 8.35 3.39
N GLU A 167 -6.38 9.06 4.51
CA GLU A 167 -7.37 8.85 5.57
C GLU A 167 -8.80 9.03 5.06
N ARG A 168 -9.04 10.10 4.30
CA ARG A 168 -10.36 10.34 3.69
C ARG A 168 -10.73 9.26 2.69
N PHE A 169 -9.79 8.88 1.85
CA PHE A 169 -9.97 7.78 0.91
C PHE A 169 -10.34 6.47 1.62
N ALA A 170 -9.63 6.14 2.69
CA ALA A 170 -9.86 4.93 3.45
C ALA A 170 -11.26 4.87 4.10
N LEU A 171 -11.74 5.99 4.63
CA LEU A 171 -13.08 6.08 5.19
C LEU A 171 -14.15 5.77 4.14
N GLU A 172 -13.99 6.33 2.93
CA GLU A 172 -14.93 6.10 1.84
C GLU A 172 -14.87 4.66 1.31
N ILE A 173 -13.67 4.10 1.11
CA ILE A 173 -13.51 2.71 0.66
C ILE A 173 -14.12 1.73 1.66
N LYS A 174 -13.94 1.95 2.96
CA LYS A 174 -14.56 1.12 4.00
C LYS A 174 -16.09 1.12 3.90
N SER A 175 -16.69 2.25 3.49
CA SER A 175 -18.13 2.36 3.32
C SER A 175 -18.68 1.54 2.15
N LEU A 176 -17.85 1.22 1.17
CA LEU A 176 -18.24 0.47 -0.03
C LEU A 176 -18.24 -1.06 0.16
N ASN A 177 -17.70 -1.55 1.28
CA ASN A 177 -17.62 -2.99 1.59
C ASN A 177 -17.01 -3.82 0.43
N ILE A 178 -15.91 -3.32 -0.14
CA ILE A 178 -15.15 -4.02 -1.19
C ILE A 178 -13.88 -4.61 -0.61
N SER A 179 -13.47 -5.77 -1.09
CA SER A 179 -12.16 -6.35 -0.78
C SER A 179 -11.08 -5.58 -1.53
N TYR A 180 -10.37 -4.76 -0.80
CA TYR A 180 -9.40 -3.81 -1.37
C TYR A 180 -8.20 -3.66 -0.44
N GLU A 181 -7.02 -3.51 -1.02
CA GLU A 181 -5.80 -3.18 -0.30
C GLU A 181 -5.07 -2.04 -1.00
N ALA A 182 -4.61 -1.07 -0.23
CA ALA A 182 -3.70 -0.03 -0.70
C ALA A 182 -2.33 -0.20 -0.06
N LEU A 183 -1.31 -0.29 -0.90
CA LEU A 183 0.08 -0.35 -0.49
C LEU A 183 0.80 0.93 -0.88
N TYR A 184 1.60 1.43 0.04
CA TYR A 184 2.51 2.55 -0.17
C TYR A 184 3.94 2.05 -0.03
N LEU A 185 4.77 2.22 -1.07
CA LEU A 185 6.15 1.79 -1.07
C LEU A 185 7.07 2.97 -1.39
N TYR A 186 8.18 3.06 -0.69
CA TYR A 186 9.16 4.13 -0.85
C TYR A 186 10.60 3.60 -0.75
N LYS A 187 11.56 4.36 -1.26
CA LYS A 187 12.99 4.13 -1.05
C LYS A 187 13.55 5.12 -0.03
N LYS A 188 14.39 4.67 0.87
CA LYS A 188 15.01 5.55 1.89
C LYS A 188 15.89 6.65 1.30
N ASP A 189 16.52 6.36 0.17
CA ASP A 189 17.40 7.28 -0.55
C ASP A 189 16.67 8.27 -1.47
N ASN A 190 15.37 8.03 -1.72
CA ASN A 190 14.53 8.91 -2.52
C ASN A 190 13.15 9.14 -1.87
N PRO A 191 13.07 9.98 -0.83
CA PRO A 191 11.82 10.21 -0.10
C PRO A 191 10.77 11.02 -0.87
N ASN A 192 11.12 11.61 -2.01
CA ASN A 192 10.20 12.41 -2.82
C ASN A 192 9.39 11.56 -3.81
N SER A 193 9.77 10.31 -4.03
CA SER A 193 9.05 9.40 -4.90
C SER A 193 8.53 8.16 -4.14
N PHE A 194 7.43 7.63 -4.61
CA PHE A 194 6.82 6.44 -4.04
C PHE A 194 6.08 5.63 -5.11
N ILE A 195 5.78 4.39 -4.78
CA ILE A 195 4.88 3.54 -5.55
C ILE A 195 3.60 3.40 -4.74
N TRP A 196 2.47 3.67 -5.39
CA TRP A 196 1.15 3.39 -4.85
C TRP A 196 0.57 2.18 -5.60
N ILE A 197 0.08 1.19 -4.85
CA ILE A 197 -0.50 -0.02 -5.42
C ILE A 197 -1.92 -0.17 -4.90
N ASN A 198 -2.87 -0.28 -5.82
CA ASN A 198 -4.26 -0.62 -5.55
C ASN A 198 -4.48 -2.09 -5.89
N ASN A 199 -4.78 -2.93 -4.91
CA ASN A 199 -5.17 -4.32 -5.12
C ASN A 199 -6.68 -4.46 -4.93
N ILE A 200 -7.37 -4.97 -5.95
CA ILE A 200 -8.83 -5.19 -5.94
C ILE A 200 -9.07 -6.67 -6.16
N TYR A 201 -9.59 -7.34 -5.16
CA TYR A 201 -9.82 -8.78 -5.20
C TYR A 201 -11.07 -9.12 -6.02
N LYS A 202 -10.94 -10.10 -6.91
CA LYS A 202 -11.91 -10.36 -8.01
C LYS A 202 -13.32 -10.70 -7.56
N GLU A 203 -13.49 -11.34 -6.42
CA GLU A 203 -14.82 -11.72 -5.92
C GLU A 203 -15.75 -10.54 -5.69
N ASN A 204 -15.18 -9.36 -5.44
CA ASN A 204 -15.93 -8.14 -5.19
C ASN A 204 -15.80 -7.10 -6.33
N PHE A 205 -15.09 -7.44 -7.40
CA PHE A 205 -14.94 -6.55 -8.54
C PHE A 205 -16.19 -6.61 -9.43
N SER A 206 -17.24 -5.91 -9.02
CA SER A 206 -18.35 -5.63 -9.91
C SER A 206 -18.08 -4.33 -10.66
N SER A 207 -18.39 -4.30 -11.95
CA SER A 207 -18.39 -3.07 -12.75
C SER A 207 -19.30 -1.99 -12.13
N GLU A 208 -20.26 -2.41 -11.33
CA GLU A 208 -21.17 -1.58 -10.57
C GLU A 208 -20.45 -0.80 -9.44
N ILE A 209 -19.58 -1.44 -8.67
CA ILE A 209 -18.82 -0.79 -7.59
C ILE A 209 -17.88 0.28 -8.20
N SER A 210 -17.13 -0.07 -9.24
CA SER A 210 -16.27 0.90 -9.94
C SER A 210 -17.09 2.08 -10.49
N SER A 211 -18.26 1.82 -11.08
CA SER A 211 -19.10 2.86 -11.63
C SER A 211 -19.73 3.74 -10.55
N ASN A 212 -20.09 3.18 -9.41
CA ASN A 212 -20.62 3.91 -8.27
C ASN A 212 -19.54 4.78 -7.62
N TRP A 213 -18.31 4.27 -7.47
CA TRP A 213 -17.18 5.06 -7.00
C TRP A 213 -16.92 6.26 -7.92
N ILE A 214 -16.79 6.03 -9.22
CA ILE A 214 -16.51 7.10 -10.21
C ILE A 214 -17.60 8.20 -10.21
N LYS A 215 -18.85 7.83 -9.95
CA LYS A 215 -19.98 8.77 -9.91
C LYS A 215 -20.14 9.47 -8.55
N ASN A 216 -19.43 9.05 -7.53
CA ASN A 216 -19.51 9.64 -6.20
C ASN A 216 -18.83 11.02 -6.19
N PRO A 217 -19.51 12.11 -5.82
CA PRO A 217 -18.90 13.43 -5.71
C PRO A 217 -17.72 13.49 -4.73
N ILE A 218 -17.72 12.63 -3.71
CA ILE A 218 -16.63 12.54 -2.72
C ILE A 218 -15.38 11.97 -3.39
N ALA A 219 -15.52 10.97 -4.26
CA ALA A 219 -14.40 10.40 -5.00
C ALA A 219 -13.68 11.45 -5.85
N GLU A 220 -14.43 12.38 -6.48
CA GLU A 220 -13.83 13.48 -7.25
C GLU A 220 -13.01 14.44 -6.36
N ASN A 221 -13.46 14.71 -5.15
CA ASN A 221 -12.72 15.54 -4.21
C ASN A 221 -11.45 14.83 -3.72
N ILE A 222 -11.55 13.57 -3.37
CA ILE A 222 -10.39 12.73 -2.98
C ILE A 222 -9.37 12.69 -4.10
N LYS A 223 -9.81 12.46 -5.34
CA LYS A 223 -8.94 12.49 -6.51
C LYS A 223 -8.20 13.82 -6.67
N LYS A 224 -8.86 14.95 -6.43
CA LYS A 224 -8.22 16.27 -6.44
C LYS A 224 -7.16 16.39 -5.36
N GLU A 225 -7.44 15.94 -4.14
CA GLU A 225 -6.46 15.95 -3.05
C GLU A 225 -5.25 15.08 -3.36
N PHE A 226 -5.44 13.90 -3.97
CA PHE A 226 -4.32 13.07 -4.43
C PHE A 226 -3.48 13.80 -5.48
N ILE A 227 -4.10 14.43 -6.48
CA ILE A 227 -3.43 15.17 -7.55
C ILE A 227 -2.69 16.41 -6.99
N GLU A 228 -3.24 17.08 -5.98
CA GLU A 228 -2.59 18.20 -5.30
C GLU A 228 -1.34 17.76 -4.54
N ASN A 229 -1.37 16.59 -3.92
CA ASN A 229 -0.25 16.06 -3.15
C ASN A 229 0.85 15.44 -4.02
N ALA A 230 0.47 14.73 -5.09
CA ALA A 230 1.42 13.97 -5.89
C ALA A 230 1.00 13.87 -7.34
N LYS A 231 2.00 13.85 -8.21
CA LYS A 231 1.86 13.52 -9.62
C LYS A 231 2.24 12.07 -9.83
N CYS A 232 1.27 11.25 -10.25
CA CYS A 232 1.54 9.87 -10.63
C CYS A 232 1.75 9.76 -12.14
N ILE A 233 2.85 9.16 -12.50
CA ILE A 233 3.23 8.82 -13.85
C ILE A 233 3.18 7.29 -13.97
N ASP A 234 2.98 6.77 -15.17
CA ASP A 234 3.12 5.35 -15.45
C ASP A 234 2.13 4.45 -14.68
N ALA A 235 0.87 4.87 -14.59
CA ALA A 235 -0.20 4.02 -14.07
C ALA A 235 -0.40 2.81 -14.98
N ARG A 236 -0.21 1.59 -14.45
CA ARG A 236 -0.38 0.33 -15.19
C ARG A 236 -1.25 -0.62 -14.43
N ALA A 237 -2.15 -1.29 -15.17
CA ALA A 237 -3.00 -2.33 -14.63
C ALA A 237 -2.41 -3.72 -14.91
N TYR A 238 -2.60 -4.63 -13.95
CA TYR A 238 -2.10 -6.00 -13.98
C TYR A 238 -3.18 -6.97 -13.54
N ASP A 239 -3.21 -8.16 -14.14
CA ASP A 239 -3.75 -9.33 -13.47
C ASP A 239 -2.67 -9.87 -12.54
N ALA A 240 -3.03 -10.11 -11.29
CA ALA A 240 -2.09 -10.46 -10.24
C ALA A 240 -2.53 -11.70 -9.48
N PHE A 241 -1.57 -12.46 -8.99
CA PHE A 241 -1.81 -13.64 -8.15
C PHE A 241 -0.81 -13.66 -7.00
N LEU A 242 -1.32 -14.04 -5.82
CA LEU A 242 -0.50 -14.47 -4.71
C LEU A 242 -0.16 -15.96 -4.89
N ILE A 243 1.12 -16.28 -4.85
CA ILE A 243 1.60 -17.65 -4.89
C ILE A 243 1.56 -18.25 -3.48
N THR A 244 0.89 -19.39 -3.35
CA THR A 244 0.68 -20.12 -2.09
C THR A 244 1.22 -21.55 -2.15
#